data_264bc02e488ec0ebc91208c2e3b157ae
#
_entry.id   264bc02e488ec0ebc91208c2e3b157ae
#
_cell.length_a   1.000
_cell.length_b   1.000
_cell.length_c   1.000
_cell.angle_alpha   90.00
_cell.angle_beta   90.00
_cell.angle_gamma   90.00
#
_symmetry.space_group_name_H-M   'P 1'
#
loop_
_entity.id
_entity.type
_entity.pdbx_description
1 polymer ?
#
loop_
_entity_poly.entity_id
_entity_poly.type
_entity_poly.pdbx_seq_one_letter_code
_entity_poly.pdbx_strand_id
1 'polypeptide(L)'
;IKIVTGIRRCGKSYLLDPIFKNYLLDNGVDENHIIKLELDSIENEEYTNPKKLYEYVMEKAIDSDTYYVILDEIQKVKDFESVLNSFLRKPNLDVYVTGSNSKFLSSDIITEFRGRGDEIKVYPLSFSEFMSVYKGNEINGLNEYINYGGLPLITTFESAEEKIDYLNFQKDNVYINDVIERNDIRNDEELKTLIEIISSSIGSLTNPTKLYN
;
A
#
# COMPACT_ATOMS: atom_id res chain seq x y z
N ILE A 1 -14.62 -8.24 1.30
CA ILE A 1 -13.29 -7.84 0.79
C ILE A 1 -12.76 -6.72 1.65
N LYS A 2 -11.50 -6.81 2.05
CA LYS A 2 -10.76 -5.75 2.74
C LYS A 2 -9.75 -5.15 1.75
N ILE A 3 -9.86 -3.84 1.54
CA ILE A 3 -9.03 -3.09 0.61
C ILE A 3 -8.00 -2.32 1.42
N VAL A 4 -6.74 -2.77 1.40
CA VAL A 4 -5.65 -2.15 2.15
C VAL A 4 -5.00 -1.07 1.30
N THR A 5 -5.22 0.18 1.67
CA THR A 5 -4.72 1.37 0.97
C THR A 5 -3.62 2.08 1.75
N GLY A 6 -2.86 2.93 1.09
CA GLY A 6 -1.79 3.72 1.70
C GLY A 6 -0.69 4.01 0.70
N ILE A 7 0.15 4.99 1.00
CA ILE A 7 1.28 5.36 0.13
C ILE A 7 2.26 4.19 -0.05
N ARG A 8 3.06 4.23 -1.11
CA ARG A 8 4.13 3.24 -1.29
C ARG A 8 5.08 3.24 -0.10
N ARG A 9 5.57 2.05 0.28
CA ARG A 9 6.52 1.84 1.39
C ARG A 9 5.99 2.13 2.80
N CYS A 10 4.68 2.37 3.00
CA CYS A 10 4.10 2.52 4.35
C CYS A 10 3.87 1.20 5.10
N GLY A 11 4.16 0.03 4.50
CA GLY A 11 4.09 -1.26 5.18
C GLY A 11 2.85 -2.11 4.86
N LYS A 12 2.07 -1.82 3.81
CA LYS A 12 0.86 -2.60 3.46
C LYS A 12 1.13 -4.10 3.31
N SER A 13 2.09 -4.46 2.47
CA SER A 13 2.45 -5.87 2.24
C SER A 13 2.94 -6.53 3.53
N TYR A 14 3.75 -5.82 4.33
CA TYR A 14 4.26 -6.31 5.61
C TYR A 14 3.14 -6.50 6.65
N LEU A 15 2.12 -5.66 6.64
CA LEU A 15 0.94 -5.80 7.49
C LEU A 15 0.18 -7.10 7.16
N LEU A 16 0.02 -7.41 5.87
CA LEU A 16 -0.68 -8.63 5.45
C LEU A 16 0.19 -9.88 5.60
N ASP A 17 1.49 -9.76 5.28
CA ASP A 17 2.47 -10.82 5.47
C ASP A 17 3.82 -10.19 5.87
N PRO A 18 4.38 -10.48 7.07
CA PRO A 18 4.01 -11.59 7.94
C PRO A 18 2.99 -11.31 9.06
N ILE A 19 2.63 -10.04 9.37
CA ILE A 19 1.91 -9.73 10.62
C ILE A 19 0.54 -10.42 10.66
N PHE A 20 -0.32 -10.17 9.67
CA PHE A 20 -1.67 -10.74 9.66
C PHE A 20 -1.63 -12.26 9.41
N LYS A 21 -0.76 -12.74 8.53
CA LYS A 21 -0.58 -14.18 8.32
C LYS A 21 -0.22 -14.90 9.64
N ASN A 22 0.75 -14.39 10.39
CA ASN A 22 1.14 -14.98 11.66
C ASN A 22 -0.01 -14.92 12.68
N TYR A 23 -0.73 -13.80 12.73
CA TYR A 23 -1.92 -13.70 13.59
C TYR A 23 -2.96 -14.79 13.28
N LEU A 24 -3.22 -15.09 12.00
CA LEU A 24 -4.13 -16.16 11.61
C LEU A 24 -3.63 -17.52 12.07
N LEU A 25 -2.36 -17.83 11.86
CA LEU A 25 -1.73 -19.09 12.28
C LEU A 25 -1.78 -19.26 13.81
N ASP A 26 -1.45 -18.21 14.57
CA ASP A 26 -1.49 -18.19 16.03
C ASP A 26 -2.92 -18.37 16.60
N ASN A 27 -3.94 -18.01 15.80
CA ASN A 27 -5.35 -18.23 16.15
C ASN A 27 -5.92 -19.54 15.58
N GLY A 28 -5.06 -20.45 15.12
CA GLY A 28 -5.43 -21.82 14.76
C GLY A 28 -5.95 -21.98 13.32
N VAL A 29 -5.76 -20.99 12.46
CA VAL A 29 -6.04 -21.16 11.03
C VAL A 29 -4.95 -22.05 10.42
N ASP A 30 -5.36 -23.10 9.69
CA ASP A 30 -4.42 -23.96 8.96
C ASP A 30 -3.76 -23.17 7.82
N GLU A 31 -2.46 -23.36 7.62
CA GLU A 31 -1.72 -22.66 6.55
C GLU A 31 -2.28 -22.94 5.16
N ASN A 32 -2.87 -24.12 4.92
CA ASN A 32 -3.55 -24.44 3.66
C ASN A 32 -4.79 -23.58 3.40
N HIS A 33 -5.35 -22.93 4.43
CA HIS A 33 -6.46 -21.97 4.30
C HIS A 33 -6.01 -20.53 4.10
N ILE A 34 -4.70 -20.31 3.94
CA ILE A 34 -4.15 -18.98 3.63
C ILE A 34 -3.58 -19.02 2.21
N ILE A 35 -4.25 -18.36 1.28
CA ILE A 35 -3.86 -18.25 -0.13
C ILE A 35 -3.22 -16.89 -0.34
N LYS A 36 -1.91 -16.85 -0.59
CA LYS A 36 -1.18 -15.60 -0.82
C LYS A 36 -0.59 -15.57 -2.22
N LEU A 37 -0.70 -14.41 -2.89
CA LEU A 37 -0.05 -14.09 -4.16
C LEU A 37 0.48 -12.66 -4.16
N GLU A 38 1.75 -12.50 -4.52
CA GLU A 38 2.41 -11.22 -4.84
C GLU A 38 2.37 -11.07 -6.37
N LEU A 39 1.44 -10.24 -6.86
CA LEU A 39 1.11 -10.18 -8.29
C LEU A 39 2.09 -9.34 -9.12
N ASP A 40 3.05 -8.69 -8.47
CA ASP A 40 4.18 -8.01 -9.10
C ASP A 40 5.44 -8.91 -9.22
N SER A 41 5.39 -10.12 -8.65
CA SER A 41 6.47 -11.10 -8.78
C SER A 41 6.41 -11.83 -10.13
N ILE A 42 7.58 -12.06 -10.74
CA ILE A 42 7.72 -12.83 -11.99
C ILE A 42 7.17 -14.25 -11.82
N GLU A 43 7.32 -14.86 -10.64
CA GLU A 43 6.82 -16.20 -10.34
C GLU A 43 5.29 -16.29 -10.45
N ASN A 44 4.60 -15.17 -10.24
CA ASN A 44 3.15 -15.07 -10.25
C ASN A 44 2.61 -14.34 -11.51
N GLU A 45 3.45 -14.08 -12.50
CA GLU A 45 3.07 -13.32 -13.71
C GLU A 45 1.84 -13.92 -14.41
N GLU A 46 1.70 -15.23 -14.44
CA GLU A 46 0.55 -15.89 -15.05
C GLU A 46 -0.78 -15.54 -14.38
N TYR A 47 -0.78 -15.24 -13.08
CA TYR A 47 -1.98 -14.87 -12.31
C TYR A 47 -2.38 -13.39 -12.48
N THR A 48 -1.64 -12.62 -13.26
CA THR A 48 -2.11 -11.30 -13.75
C THR A 48 -3.27 -11.45 -14.75
N ASN A 49 -3.47 -12.67 -15.28
CA ASN A 49 -4.66 -13.02 -16.03
C ASN A 49 -5.83 -13.30 -15.06
N PRO A 50 -6.97 -12.58 -15.20
CA PRO A 50 -8.09 -12.68 -14.27
C PRO A 50 -8.68 -14.10 -14.16
N LYS A 51 -8.74 -14.83 -15.27
CA LYS A 51 -9.27 -16.19 -15.27
C LYS A 51 -8.35 -17.16 -14.54
N LYS A 52 -7.03 -17.07 -14.77
CA LYS A 52 -6.05 -17.92 -14.09
C LYS A 52 -6.01 -17.65 -12.60
N LEU A 53 -6.08 -16.37 -12.19
CA LEU A 53 -6.17 -16.00 -10.78
C LEU A 53 -7.41 -16.61 -10.11
N TYR A 54 -8.57 -16.51 -10.79
CA TYR A 54 -9.79 -17.10 -10.27
C TYR A 54 -9.69 -18.63 -10.14
N GLU A 55 -9.21 -19.30 -11.19
CA GLU A 55 -9.03 -20.77 -11.20
C GLU A 55 -8.09 -21.20 -10.08
N TYR A 56 -6.94 -20.55 -9.93
CA TYR A 56 -5.98 -20.85 -8.87
C TYR A 56 -6.57 -20.78 -7.46
N VAL A 57 -7.32 -19.70 -7.17
CA VAL A 57 -7.95 -19.56 -5.85
C VAL A 57 -9.02 -20.64 -5.63
N MET A 58 -9.81 -20.95 -6.67
CA MET A 58 -10.83 -21.99 -6.59
C MET A 58 -10.27 -23.41 -6.45
N GLU A 59 -9.14 -23.71 -7.08
CA GLU A 59 -8.44 -24.99 -6.93
C GLU A 59 -7.89 -25.21 -5.52
N LYS A 60 -7.56 -24.13 -4.81
CA LYS A 60 -7.10 -24.20 -3.42
C LYS A 60 -8.23 -24.19 -2.40
N ALA A 61 -9.32 -23.51 -2.68
CA ALA A 61 -10.48 -23.42 -1.79
C ALA A 61 -11.41 -24.62 -2.00
N ILE A 62 -11.01 -25.79 -1.48
CA ILE A 62 -11.60 -27.10 -1.80
C ILE A 62 -12.76 -27.49 -0.90
N ASP A 63 -12.97 -26.84 0.22
CA ASP A 63 -14.01 -27.16 1.20
C ASP A 63 -14.84 -25.93 1.61
N SER A 64 -15.65 -26.07 2.64
CA SER A 64 -16.53 -24.99 3.13
C SER A 64 -15.92 -24.13 4.23
N ASP A 65 -14.71 -24.43 4.67
CA ASP A 65 -14.03 -23.66 5.69
C ASP A 65 -13.58 -22.30 5.15
N THR A 66 -13.27 -21.36 6.03
CA THR A 66 -12.89 -20.01 5.61
C THR A 66 -11.46 -20.00 5.06
N TYR A 67 -11.31 -19.55 3.82
CA TYR A 67 -10.03 -19.30 3.19
C TYR A 67 -9.71 -17.80 3.21
N TYR A 68 -8.54 -17.46 3.69
CA TYR A 68 -8.00 -16.10 3.71
C TYR A 68 -7.16 -15.87 2.45
N VAL A 69 -7.68 -15.04 1.53
CA VAL A 69 -7.04 -14.77 0.23
C VAL A 69 -6.35 -13.42 0.30
N ILE A 70 -5.03 -13.42 0.24
CA ILE A 70 -4.18 -12.23 0.31
C ILE A 70 -3.57 -11.98 -1.07
N LEU A 71 -4.00 -10.91 -1.74
CA LEU A 71 -3.53 -10.53 -3.07
C LEU A 71 -2.80 -9.18 -2.99
N ASP A 72 -1.48 -9.22 -3.11
CA ASP A 72 -0.65 -8.02 -3.10
C ASP A 72 -0.52 -7.45 -4.51
N GLU A 73 -0.61 -6.11 -4.65
CA GLU A 73 -0.55 -5.36 -5.90
C GLU A 73 -1.60 -5.80 -6.94
N ILE A 74 -2.88 -5.94 -6.51
CA ILE A 74 -4.00 -6.48 -7.33
C ILE A 74 -4.21 -5.71 -8.64
N GLN A 75 -3.83 -4.44 -8.73
CA GLN A 75 -3.93 -3.66 -9.96
C GLN A 75 -3.06 -4.17 -11.12
N LYS A 76 -2.17 -5.13 -10.86
CA LYS A 76 -1.44 -5.85 -11.91
C LYS A 76 -2.34 -6.81 -12.69
N VAL A 77 -3.46 -7.22 -12.10
CA VAL A 77 -4.45 -8.07 -12.78
C VAL A 77 -5.33 -7.20 -13.66
N LYS A 78 -5.47 -7.58 -14.92
CA LYS A 78 -6.40 -6.91 -15.83
C LYS A 78 -7.84 -7.15 -15.37
N ASP A 79 -8.66 -6.09 -15.39
CA ASP A 79 -10.08 -6.15 -14.98
C ASP A 79 -10.28 -6.84 -13.62
N PHE A 80 -9.39 -6.56 -12.65
CA PHE A 80 -9.36 -7.19 -11.32
C PHE A 80 -10.69 -7.02 -10.56
N GLU A 81 -11.43 -5.96 -10.82
CA GLU A 81 -12.74 -5.71 -10.22
C GLU A 81 -13.71 -6.87 -10.51
N SER A 82 -13.69 -7.42 -11.72
CA SER A 82 -14.52 -8.58 -12.10
C SER A 82 -14.15 -9.83 -11.31
N VAL A 83 -12.85 -10.04 -11.06
CA VAL A 83 -12.37 -11.16 -10.24
C VAL A 83 -12.81 -11.00 -8.79
N LEU A 84 -12.60 -9.82 -8.22
CA LEU A 84 -13.00 -9.52 -6.85
C LEU A 84 -14.53 -9.64 -6.66
N ASN A 85 -15.32 -9.18 -7.63
CA ASN A 85 -16.78 -9.38 -7.64
C ASN A 85 -17.17 -10.87 -7.68
N SER A 86 -16.37 -11.71 -8.34
CA SER A 86 -16.59 -13.16 -8.37
C SER A 86 -16.26 -13.81 -7.03
N PHE A 87 -15.20 -13.37 -6.36
CA PHE A 87 -14.85 -13.83 -5.01
C PHE A 87 -15.88 -13.42 -3.96
N LEU A 88 -16.47 -12.23 -4.07
CA LEU A 88 -17.55 -11.78 -3.17
C LEU A 88 -18.76 -12.71 -3.13
N ARG A 89 -18.97 -13.50 -4.18
CA ARG A 89 -20.08 -14.48 -4.25
C ARG A 89 -19.75 -15.81 -3.56
N LYS A 90 -18.54 -15.94 -3.03
CA LYS A 90 -18.05 -17.14 -2.37
C LYS A 90 -18.03 -16.89 -0.86
N PRO A 91 -18.96 -17.48 -0.09
CA PRO A 91 -19.11 -17.17 1.35
C PRO A 91 -17.94 -17.67 2.19
N ASN A 92 -17.17 -18.64 1.67
CA ASN A 92 -16.00 -19.21 2.31
C ASN A 92 -14.69 -18.47 1.98
N LEU A 93 -14.72 -17.35 1.23
CA LEU A 93 -13.53 -16.54 0.96
C LEU A 93 -13.56 -15.24 1.74
N ASP A 94 -12.54 -14.99 2.55
CA ASP A 94 -12.25 -13.69 3.14
C ASP A 94 -11.05 -13.08 2.40
N VAL A 95 -11.28 -12.02 1.62
CA VAL A 95 -10.33 -11.52 0.63
C VAL A 95 -9.74 -10.20 1.09
N TYR A 96 -8.42 -10.13 1.10
CA TYR A 96 -7.59 -8.97 1.42
C TYR A 96 -6.77 -8.60 0.20
N VAL A 97 -6.87 -7.36 -0.23
CA VAL A 97 -6.14 -6.87 -1.40
C VAL A 97 -5.35 -5.62 -1.07
N THR A 98 -4.15 -5.52 -1.62
CA THR A 98 -3.40 -4.26 -1.61
C THR A 98 -3.29 -3.69 -3.01
N GLY A 99 -2.99 -2.42 -3.07
CA GLY A 99 -2.55 -1.73 -4.26
C GLY A 99 -1.92 -0.40 -3.90
N SER A 100 -0.92 -0.01 -4.67
CA SER A 100 -0.14 1.17 -4.40
C SER A 100 -0.32 2.27 -5.44
N ASN A 101 -0.98 1.96 -6.57
CA ASN A 101 -1.20 2.95 -7.60
C ASN A 101 -2.49 3.75 -7.38
N SER A 102 -2.60 4.82 -8.13
CA SER A 102 -3.67 5.78 -8.06
C SER A 102 -5.05 5.25 -8.44
N LYS A 103 -5.12 4.23 -9.31
CA LYS A 103 -6.40 3.57 -9.62
C LYS A 103 -6.95 2.89 -8.38
N PHE A 104 -6.07 2.29 -7.58
CA PHE A 104 -6.44 1.61 -6.34
C PHE A 104 -6.75 2.59 -5.20
N LEU A 105 -6.14 3.79 -5.23
CA LEU A 105 -6.43 4.87 -4.28
C LEU A 105 -7.60 5.76 -4.72
N SER A 106 -8.15 5.53 -5.93
CA SER A 106 -9.27 6.32 -6.43
C SER A 106 -10.55 5.96 -5.66
N SER A 107 -11.36 6.98 -5.43
CA SER A 107 -12.71 6.83 -4.89
C SER A 107 -13.57 5.84 -5.70
N ASP A 108 -13.16 5.52 -6.91
CA ASP A 108 -13.89 4.67 -7.85
C ASP A 108 -13.91 3.21 -7.40
N ILE A 109 -12.77 2.64 -6.96
CA ILE A 109 -12.72 1.26 -6.43
C ILE A 109 -13.52 1.15 -5.13
N ILE A 110 -13.31 2.09 -4.21
CA ILE A 110 -14.08 2.14 -2.95
C ILE A 110 -15.57 2.29 -3.27
N THR A 111 -15.89 3.05 -4.33
CA THR A 111 -17.26 3.27 -4.77
C THR A 111 -17.84 2.01 -5.41
N GLU A 112 -17.10 1.28 -6.23
CA GLU A 112 -17.54 0.02 -6.86
C GLU A 112 -17.85 -1.07 -5.82
N PHE A 113 -17.02 -1.15 -4.77
CA PHE A 113 -17.25 -2.10 -3.66
C PHE A 113 -18.04 -1.50 -2.50
N ARG A 114 -18.65 -0.31 -2.66
CA ARG A 114 -19.43 0.37 -1.60
C ARG A 114 -20.53 -0.54 -1.03
N GLY A 115 -20.45 -0.78 0.29
CA GLY A 115 -21.34 -1.69 1.00
C GLY A 115 -21.00 -3.18 0.88
N ARG A 116 -19.90 -3.55 0.20
CA ARG A 116 -19.41 -4.92 0.03
C ARG A 116 -17.92 -5.07 0.32
N GLY A 117 -17.25 -4.00 0.65
CA GLY A 117 -15.84 -3.97 1.00
C GLY A 117 -15.54 -2.88 2.01
N ASP A 118 -14.54 -3.14 2.87
CA ASP A 118 -14.04 -2.21 3.88
C ASP A 118 -12.67 -1.69 3.47
N GLU A 119 -12.46 -0.37 3.57
CA GLU A 119 -11.15 0.22 3.37
C GLU A 119 -10.35 0.21 4.67
N ILE A 120 -9.14 -0.33 4.62
CA ILE A 120 -8.14 -0.28 5.70
C ILE A 120 -7.01 0.64 5.26
N LYS A 121 -6.95 1.83 5.84
CA LYS A 121 -5.88 2.81 5.54
C LYS A 121 -4.65 2.54 6.38
N VAL A 122 -3.53 2.27 5.70
CA VAL A 122 -2.21 2.14 6.32
C VAL A 122 -1.45 3.44 6.09
N TYR A 123 -1.11 4.09 7.19
CA TYR A 123 -0.28 5.29 7.21
C TYR A 123 1.18 4.93 7.51
N PRO A 124 2.14 5.81 7.21
CA PRO A 124 3.45 5.73 7.83
C PRO A 124 3.33 5.62 9.35
N LEU A 125 4.35 5.07 10.01
CA LEU A 125 4.35 4.93 11.47
C LEU A 125 3.98 6.25 12.15
N SER A 126 3.06 6.20 13.09
CA SER A 126 2.83 7.29 14.03
C SER A 126 4.06 7.49 14.92
N PHE A 127 4.18 8.63 15.60
CA PHE A 127 5.30 8.85 16.51
C PHE A 127 5.40 7.77 17.60
N SER A 128 4.28 7.32 18.14
CA SER A 128 4.24 6.25 19.14
C SER A 128 4.76 4.92 18.59
N GLU A 129 4.36 4.54 17.36
CA GLU A 129 4.86 3.33 16.70
C GLU A 129 6.33 3.45 16.35
N PHE A 130 6.77 4.63 15.86
CA PHE A 130 8.20 4.91 15.63
C PHE A 130 9.01 4.73 16.93
N MET A 131 8.56 5.31 18.04
CA MET A 131 9.23 5.22 19.33
C MET A 131 9.28 3.79 19.89
N SER A 132 8.36 2.91 19.51
CA SER A 132 8.38 1.51 19.95
C SER A 132 9.60 0.72 19.46
N VAL A 133 10.22 1.17 18.36
CA VAL A 133 11.41 0.56 17.75
C VAL A 133 12.66 1.44 17.85
N TYR A 134 12.51 2.71 18.20
CA TYR A 134 13.61 3.66 18.32
C TYR A 134 14.44 3.41 19.58
N LYS A 135 15.77 3.33 19.45
CA LYS A 135 16.69 2.97 20.55
C LYS A 135 17.26 4.17 21.32
N GLY A 136 16.68 5.37 21.15
CA GLY A 136 17.13 6.60 21.83
C GLY A 136 16.13 7.11 22.86
N ASN A 137 16.40 8.28 23.42
CA ASN A 137 15.43 8.97 24.26
C ASN A 137 14.34 9.66 23.43
N GLU A 138 13.24 10.05 24.08
CA GLU A 138 12.07 10.61 23.42
C GLU A 138 12.36 11.93 22.67
N ILE A 139 13.23 12.80 23.21
CA ILE A 139 13.59 14.07 22.59
C ILE A 139 14.34 13.84 21.28
N ASN A 140 15.32 12.93 21.30
CA ASN A 140 16.06 12.56 20.10
C ASN A 140 15.15 11.85 19.08
N GLY A 141 14.27 10.96 19.55
CA GLY A 141 13.28 10.30 18.70
C GLY A 141 12.31 11.27 18.06
N LEU A 142 11.87 12.30 18.78
CA LEU A 142 11.03 13.35 18.20
C LEU A 142 11.76 14.14 17.11
N ASN A 143 13.03 14.51 17.33
CA ASN A 143 13.85 15.18 16.32
C ASN A 143 14.05 14.30 15.08
N GLU A 144 14.33 13.02 15.25
CA GLU A 144 14.43 12.06 14.15
C GLU A 144 13.12 11.96 13.36
N TYR A 145 12.00 11.82 14.07
CA TYR A 145 10.69 11.69 13.45
C TYR A 145 10.27 12.96 12.69
N ILE A 146 10.57 14.15 13.22
CA ILE A 146 10.29 15.42 12.53
C ILE A 146 11.14 15.56 11.27
N ASN A 147 12.41 15.14 11.31
CA ASN A 147 13.33 15.31 10.19
C ASN A 147 13.13 14.28 9.08
N TYR A 148 12.82 13.01 9.44
CA TYR A 148 12.82 11.91 8.47
C TYR A 148 11.43 11.26 8.28
N GLY A 149 10.46 11.60 9.12
CA GLY A 149 9.10 11.06 9.05
C GLY A 149 8.97 9.62 9.53
N GLY A 150 7.82 9.02 9.23
CA GLY A 150 7.42 7.70 9.76
C GLY A 150 7.43 6.56 8.74
N LEU A 151 8.14 6.66 7.59
CA LEU A 151 8.26 5.49 6.71
C LEU A 151 9.01 4.37 7.44
N PRO A 152 8.45 3.13 7.50
CA PRO A 152 9.00 2.08 8.35
C PRO A 152 10.48 1.79 8.13
N LEU A 153 10.95 1.80 6.88
CA LEU A 153 12.34 1.50 6.56
C LEU A 153 13.33 2.55 7.13
N ILE A 154 12.88 3.78 7.39
CA ILE A 154 13.71 4.82 8.03
C ILE A 154 14.24 4.38 9.40
N THR A 155 13.47 3.56 10.12
CA THR A 155 13.86 3.08 11.46
C THR A 155 15.02 2.09 11.44
N THR A 156 15.37 1.56 10.26
CA THR A 156 16.45 0.57 10.09
C THR A 156 17.79 1.18 9.69
N PHE A 157 17.80 2.44 9.23
CA PHE A 157 19.02 3.14 8.84
C PHE A 157 19.70 3.78 10.04
N GLU A 158 21.03 3.67 10.10
CA GLU A 158 21.81 4.20 11.20
C GLU A 158 22.31 5.63 10.93
N SER A 159 22.64 5.94 9.67
CA SER A 159 23.17 7.24 9.31
C SER A 159 22.12 8.21 8.77
N ALA A 160 22.35 9.51 9.00
CA ALA A 160 21.51 10.57 8.43
C ALA A 160 21.58 10.58 6.89
N GLU A 161 22.72 10.25 6.32
CA GLU A 161 22.94 10.20 4.87
C GLU A 161 22.06 9.14 4.22
N GLU A 162 22.06 7.90 4.75
CA GLU A 162 21.19 6.82 4.25
C GLU A 162 19.71 7.19 4.29
N LYS A 163 19.26 7.84 5.38
CA LYS A 163 17.87 8.30 5.53
C LYS A 163 17.50 9.33 4.47
N ILE A 164 18.36 10.33 4.25
CA ILE A 164 18.16 11.39 3.28
C ILE A 164 18.17 10.82 1.85
N ASP A 165 19.12 9.97 1.52
CA ASP A 165 19.21 9.33 0.21
C ASP A 165 17.98 8.49 -0.09
N TYR A 166 17.52 7.69 0.89
CA TYR A 166 16.29 6.92 0.77
C TYR A 166 15.06 7.81 0.54
N LEU A 167 14.91 8.90 1.29
CA LEU A 167 13.78 9.82 1.13
C LEU A 167 13.81 10.54 -0.21
N ASN A 168 14.97 10.99 -0.66
CA ASN A 168 15.14 11.60 -1.99
C ASN A 168 14.78 10.58 -3.09
N PHE A 169 15.27 9.35 -2.96
CA PHE A 169 14.91 8.29 -3.91
C PHE A 169 13.40 8.04 -3.94
N GLN A 170 12.73 7.97 -2.78
CA GLN A 170 11.28 7.80 -2.72
C GLN A 170 10.55 8.99 -3.36
N LYS A 171 10.97 10.21 -3.07
CA LYS A 171 10.38 11.43 -3.66
C LYS A 171 10.50 11.41 -5.18
N ASP A 172 11.71 11.26 -5.70
CA ASP A 172 12.02 11.49 -7.12
C ASP A 172 11.63 10.31 -8.01
N ASN A 173 11.83 9.07 -7.54
CA ASN A 173 11.64 7.88 -8.37
C ASN A 173 10.36 7.09 -8.07
N VAL A 174 9.65 7.42 -7.00
CA VAL A 174 8.41 6.73 -6.65
C VAL A 174 7.24 7.69 -6.71
N TYR A 175 7.20 8.69 -5.83
CA TYR A 175 6.00 9.54 -5.70
C TYR A 175 5.81 10.47 -6.90
N ILE A 176 6.89 11.06 -7.43
CA ILE A 176 6.80 11.94 -8.62
C ILE A 176 6.36 11.12 -9.83
N ASN A 177 6.97 9.96 -10.05
CA ASN A 177 6.60 9.09 -11.17
C ASN A 177 5.16 8.59 -11.07
N ASP A 178 4.70 8.21 -9.88
CA ASP A 178 3.29 7.83 -9.66
C ASP A 178 2.32 8.96 -10.03
N VAL A 179 2.67 10.21 -9.72
CA VAL A 179 1.86 11.39 -10.08
C VAL A 179 1.87 11.65 -11.58
N ILE A 180 3.03 11.54 -12.22
CA ILE A 180 3.23 11.71 -13.67
C ILE A 180 2.41 10.68 -14.43
N GLU A 181 2.57 9.39 -14.12
CA GLU A 181 1.84 8.30 -14.77
C GLU A 181 0.32 8.41 -14.60
N ARG A 182 -0.10 8.84 -13.41
CA ARG A 182 -1.53 8.98 -13.11
C ARG A 182 -2.22 10.05 -13.94
N ASN A 183 -1.54 11.19 -14.11
CA ASN A 183 -2.16 12.40 -14.63
C ASN A 183 -1.69 12.72 -16.06
N ASP A 184 -0.94 11.82 -16.70
CA ASP A 184 -0.35 11.98 -18.03
C ASP A 184 0.42 13.32 -18.16
N ILE A 185 1.19 13.64 -17.11
CA ILE A 185 1.94 14.90 -17.03
C ILE A 185 3.14 14.83 -17.97
N ARG A 186 3.27 15.84 -18.83
CA ARG A 186 4.34 15.90 -19.85
C ARG A 186 5.56 16.68 -19.43
N ASN A 187 5.49 17.44 -18.35
CA ASN A 187 6.57 18.29 -17.87
C ASN A 187 6.93 17.98 -16.42
N ASP A 188 7.96 17.16 -16.24
CA ASP A 188 8.44 16.70 -14.93
C ASP A 188 9.05 17.84 -14.11
N GLU A 189 9.69 18.83 -14.76
CA GLU A 189 10.35 19.93 -14.06
C GLU A 189 9.34 20.88 -13.43
N GLU A 190 8.22 21.17 -14.10
CA GLU A 190 7.16 21.98 -13.53
C GLU A 190 6.51 21.28 -12.31
N LEU A 191 6.33 19.96 -12.38
CA LEU A 191 5.81 19.18 -11.26
C LEU A 191 6.77 19.24 -10.07
N LYS A 192 8.07 19.07 -10.28
CA LYS A 192 9.10 19.17 -9.23
C LYS A 192 9.09 20.55 -8.58
N THR A 193 9.06 21.59 -9.39
CA THR A 193 8.97 22.97 -8.91
C THR A 193 7.69 23.21 -8.08
N LEU A 194 6.55 22.69 -8.53
CA LEU A 194 5.29 22.78 -7.80
C LEU A 194 5.38 22.09 -6.43
N ILE A 195 5.99 20.90 -6.38
CA ILE A 195 6.20 20.16 -5.13
C ILE A 195 7.10 20.96 -4.16
N GLU A 196 8.15 21.61 -4.65
CA GLU A 196 9.03 22.47 -3.84
C GLU A 196 8.27 23.67 -3.27
N ILE A 197 7.45 24.35 -4.09
CA ILE A 197 6.60 25.46 -3.65
C ILE A 197 5.61 25.02 -2.58
N ILE A 198 4.92 23.89 -2.81
CA ILE A 198 3.96 23.35 -1.83
C ILE A 198 4.69 22.98 -0.53
N SER A 199 5.84 22.34 -0.62
CA SER A 199 6.65 21.94 0.55
C SER A 199 7.12 23.14 1.37
N SER A 200 7.54 24.22 0.70
CA SER A 200 7.94 25.47 1.38
C SER A 200 6.77 26.21 2.05
N SER A 201 5.54 25.88 1.65
CA SER A 201 4.31 26.50 2.14
C SER A 201 3.64 25.69 3.27
N ILE A 202 4.25 24.60 3.72
CA ILE A 202 3.69 23.78 4.83
C ILE A 202 3.50 24.65 6.07
N GLY A 203 2.29 24.58 6.67
CA GLY A 203 1.92 25.36 7.82
C GLY A 203 1.44 26.79 7.51
N SER A 204 1.41 27.19 6.23
CA SER A 204 0.87 28.50 5.81
C SER A 204 -0.42 28.37 5.01
N LEU A 205 -1.21 29.46 4.96
CA LEU A 205 -2.39 29.51 4.11
C LEU A 205 -1.98 29.69 2.65
N THR A 206 -2.39 28.73 1.82
CA THR A 206 -2.20 28.79 0.37
C THR A 206 -3.50 28.44 -0.35
N ASN A 207 -3.58 28.79 -1.63
CA ASN A 207 -4.68 28.42 -2.51
C ASN A 207 -4.17 28.19 -3.95
N PRO A 208 -4.94 27.48 -4.81
CA PRO A 208 -4.53 27.20 -6.19
C PRO A 208 -4.19 28.45 -7.01
N THR A 209 -4.89 29.58 -6.79
CA THR A 209 -4.64 30.84 -7.50
C THR A 209 -3.26 31.44 -7.15
N LYS A 210 -2.81 31.29 -5.90
CA LYS A 210 -1.47 31.72 -5.49
C LYS A 210 -0.36 30.84 -6.04
N LEU A 211 -0.65 29.57 -6.32
CA LEU A 211 0.31 28.62 -6.91
C LEU A 211 0.42 28.79 -8.42
N TYR A 212 -0.62 29.32 -9.08
CA TYR A 212 -0.65 29.53 -10.53
C TYR A 212 0.10 30.81 -10.96
N ASN A 213 0.19 31.84 -10.14
CA ASN A 213 0.89 33.11 -10.39
C ASN A 213 2.31 33.07 -9.85
#